data_538f361a891cb44fcde7b335c0e68959
#
_entry.id   538f361a891cb44fcde7b335c0e68959
#
_cell.length_a   1.000
_cell.length_b   1.000
_cell.length_c   1.000
_cell.angle_alpha   90.00
_cell.angle_beta   90.00
_cell.angle_gamma   90.00
#
_symmetry.space_group_name_H-M   'P 1'
#
loop_
_entity.id
_entity.type
_entity.pdbx_description
1 polymer ?
#
loop_
_entity_poly.entity_id
_entity_poly.type
_entity_poly.pdbx_seq_one_letter_code
_entity_poly.pdbx_strand_id
1 'polypeptide(L)'
;MIKDVRRRAPFYWSDWKDAWDYRVVPATVYMYFANILPALAFSLDMFEKTKQSFGVNEVLLASVLGSVVFSLAAAQPLVIVGVTGPITVFNYTVYDIIVPRGTNYFAFMAWIGIWSLIFHWILAVTNSCNGLRYVTRFSCDIFGFYVAFIYLQKGIQVLTRQWAVDDASAYLSIVVALLVTAVAYLCGVIGQSSLLQRHVRKFIEDYGTPLTVVFFTGFVHVGNMSGIELLKLPTSKAFFPTTDRGWFIHFWDISVGDVFLAIPFAILLTILFWFDHNVSSLIAQGTEFPLRKPAGFHWDLFLLGLTTGVAGLLGIPFPNGLIPQAPFHTTSLCVTRTLSAGDQSDDDDEANKGHTRTVVDHVVEQRVSNLAQGLLTLGTMTGPLLIVLHLIPQAVLAGLFFVMGIQALEANGLTLKLLFLARDRHLTPKSEPLLRIQRRWVIWAFVALELIGFGATFAITQTIAAIGFPVFIFLYIPMRTWLMPRFLTPDELAVLDAPTASPFTMESVGGNHGEVLAEMQPVTALHLGDEAERGQSMASGVGEAEGGGGGRRRRSFPNTRGEGVDDIEKS
;
A
#
# COMPACT_ATOMS: atom_id res chain seq x y z
N MET A 1 -15.61 14.23 7.74
CA MET A 1 -16.44 13.55 6.74
C MET A 1 -17.11 14.52 5.76
N ILE A 2 -18.09 15.38 6.13
CA ILE A 2 -18.76 16.32 5.18
C ILE A 2 -17.76 17.24 4.45
N LYS A 3 -16.72 17.71 5.15
CA LYS A 3 -15.65 18.51 4.55
C LYS A 3 -14.90 17.73 3.47
N ASP A 4 -14.64 16.43 3.68
CA ASP A 4 -13.94 15.57 2.71
C ASP A 4 -14.76 15.46 1.42
N VAL A 5 -16.06 15.17 1.55
CA VAL A 5 -16.97 15.11 0.39
C VAL A 5 -16.99 16.45 -0.36
N ARG A 6 -17.12 17.59 0.35
CA ARG A 6 -17.15 18.92 -0.28
C ARG A 6 -15.83 19.26 -0.99
N ARG A 7 -14.68 18.86 -0.44
CA ARG A 7 -13.38 19.09 -1.05
C ARG A 7 -13.16 18.20 -2.28
N ARG A 8 -13.65 16.95 -2.24
CA ARG A 8 -13.42 15.96 -3.29
C ARG A 8 -14.45 16.03 -4.43
N ALA A 9 -15.70 16.40 -4.14
CA ALA A 9 -16.78 16.44 -5.12
C ALA A 9 -16.46 17.21 -6.41
N PRO A 10 -15.78 18.38 -6.38
CA PRO A 10 -15.42 19.10 -7.62
C PRO A 10 -14.51 18.29 -8.57
N PHE A 11 -13.71 17.37 -8.01
CA PHE A 11 -12.77 16.56 -8.79
C PHE A 11 -13.36 15.24 -9.29
N TYR A 12 -14.60 14.90 -8.92
CA TYR A 12 -15.21 13.62 -9.25
C TYR A 12 -15.25 13.34 -10.76
N TRP A 13 -15.67 14.31 -11.55
CA TRP A 13 -15.71 14.16 -13.00
C TRP A 13 -14.33 14.23 -13.65
N SER A 14 -13.38 14.96 -13.06
CA SER A 14 -11.99 14.94 -13.56
C SER A 14 -11.36 13.57 -13.38
N ASP A 15 -11.68 12.83 -12.29
CA ASP A 15 -11.18 11.47 -12.08
C ASP A 15 -11.57 10.49 -13.20
N TRP A 16 -12.71 10.74 -13.90
CA TRP A 16 -13.12 9.93 -15.03
C TRP A 16 -12.48 10.40 -16.35
N LYS A 17 -12.27 11.70 -16.51
CA LYS A 17 -11.63 12.28 -17.69
C LYS A 17 -10.13 12.03 -17.71
N ASP A 18 -9.46 12.17 -16.59
CA ASP A 18 -8.02 11.95 -16.46
C ASP A 18 -7.63 10.48 -16.68
N ALA A 19 -8.60 9.57 -16.71
CA ALA A 19 -8.40 8.17 -17.05
C ALA A 19 -8.05 7.91 -18.53
N TRP A 20 -8.18 8.89 -19.42
CA TRP A 20 -7.74 8.79 -20.82
C TRP A 20 -6.22 8.96 -20.98
N ASP A 21 -5.46 8.37 -20.08
CA ASP A 21 -4.01 8.28 -20.14
C ASP A 21 -3.59 6.85 -20.46
N TYR A 22 -2.55 6.72 -21.29
CA TYR A 22 -1.99 5.40 -21.66
C TYR A 22 -1.65 4.54 -20.44
N ARG A 23 -1.19 5.14 -19.34
CA ARG A 23 -0.76 4.44 -18.14
C ARG A 23 -1.88 3.69 -17.42
N VAL A 24 -3.14 4.09 -17.63
CA VAL A 24 -4.30 3.44 -17.00
C VAL A 24 -4.45 1.98 -17.45
N VAL A 25 -4.12 1.68 -18.71
CA VAL A 25 -4.23 0.31 -19.25
C VAL A 25 -3.23 -0.65 -18.58
N PRO A 26 -1.90 -0.42 -18.64
CA PRO A 26 -0.95 -1.29 -17.96
C PRO A 26 -1.15 -1.30 -16.44
N ALA A 27 -1.49 -0.17 -15.81
CA ALA A 27 -1.82 -0.12 -14.39
C ALA A 27 -3.01 -1.02 -14.03
N THR A 28 -4.06 -1.05 -14.87
CA THR A 28 -5.22 -1.93 -14.68
C THR A 28 -4.81 -3.40 -14.72
N VAL A 29 -4.06 -3.81 -15.73
CA VAL A 29 -3.63 -5.20 -15.88
C VAL A 29 -2.69 -5.60 -14.74
N TYR A 30 -1.73 -4.75 -14.41
CA TYR A 30 -0.82 -4.98 -13.29
C TYR A 30 -1.59 -5.14 -11.98
N MET A 31 -2.52 -4.23 -11.67
CA MET A 31 -3.32 -4.28 -10.45
C MET A 31 -4.29 -5.45 -10.40
N TYR A 32 -4.85 -5.86 -11.54
CA TYR A 32 -5.66 -7.06 -11.61
C TYR A 32 -4.88 -8.29 -11.11
N PHE A 33 -3.66 -8.50 -11.61
CA PHE A 33 -2.84 -9.62 -11.16
C PHE A 33 -2.31 -9.43 -9.74
N ALA A 34 -1.89 -8.22 -9.38
CA ALA A 34 -1.41 -7.91 -8.04
C ALA A 34 -2.48 -8.09 -6.95
N ASN A 35 -3.76 -8.01 -7.30
CA ASN A 35 -4.89 -8.22 -6.39
C ASN A 35 -5.38 -9.67 -6.41
N ILE A 36 -5.59 -10.25 -7.61
CA ILE A 36 -6.21 -11.58 -7.71
C ILE A 36 -5.31 -12.70 -7.19
N LEU A 37 -3.99 -12.62 -7.45
CA LEU A 37 -3.09 -13.71 -7.09
C LEU A 37 -2.98 -13.91 -5.57
N PRO A 38 -2.81 -12.87 -4.74
CA PRO A 38 -2.89 -13.02 -3.28
C PRO A 38 -4.28 -13.44 -2.81
N ALA A 39 -5.34 -12.91 -3.43
CA ALA A 39 -6.71 -13.27 -3.10
C ALA A 39 -6.93 -14.78 -3.27
N LEU A 40 -6.45 -15.38 -4.38
CA LEU A 40 -6.51 -16.81 -4.60
C LEU A 40 -5.73 -17.61 -3.56
N ALA A 41 -4.54 -17.14 -3.20
CA ALA A 41 -3.72 -17.79 -2.20
C ALA A 41 -4.35 -17.71 -0.79
N PHE A 42 -4.95 -16.58 -0.42
CA PHE A 42 -5.73 -16.44 0.82
C PHE A 42 -7.02 -17.26 0.80
N SER A 43 -7.67 -17.39 -0.37
CA SER A 43 -8.85 -18.24 -0.50
C SER A 43 -8.55 -19.70 -0.18
N LEU A 44 -7.40 -20.21 -0.63
CA LEU A 44 -6.94 -21.54 -0.29
C LEU A 44 -6.75 -21.73 1.21
N ASP A 45 -6.10 -20.76 1.89
CA ASP A 45 -5.88 -20.84 3.32
C ASP A 45 -7.19 -20.81 4.12
N MET A 46 -8.13 -19.96 3.72
CA MET A 46 -9.46 -19.92 4.33
C MET A 46 -10.25 -21.20 4.07
N PHE A 47 -10.26 -21.71 2.84
CA PHE A 47 -10.93 -22.94 2.46
C PHE A 47 -10.52 -24.11 3.38
N GLU A 48 -9.23 -24.26 3.61
CA GLU A 48 -8.67 -25.30 4.48
C GLU A 48 -9.05 -25.10 5.94
N LYS A 49 -8.77 -23.90 6.48
CA LYS A 49 -8.90 -23.61 7.91
C LYS A 49 -10.33 -23.41 8.39
N THR A 50 -11.24 -23.00 7.49
CA THR A 50 -12.68 -22.86 7.80
C THR A 50 -13.51 -24.07 7.36
N LYS A 51 -12.84 -25.21 7.10
CA LYS A 51 -13.50 -26.44 6.62
C LYS A 51 -14.48 -26.16 5.47
N GLN A 52 -13.98 -25.52 4.43
CA GLN A 52 -14.70 -25.18 3.19
C GLN A 52 -15.81 -24.13 3.35
N SER A 53 -15.87 -23.39 4.47
CA SER A 53 -16.87 -22.33 4.63
C SER A 53 -16.64 -21.15 3.68
N PHE A 54 -15.38 -20.81 3.38
CA PHE A 54 -14.99 -19.80 2.39
C PHE A 54 -14.11 -20.42 1.32
N GLY A 55 -14.33 -20.06 0.08
CA GLY A 55 -13.53 -20.48 -1.06
C GLY A 55 -13.20 -19.33 -2.00
N VAL A 56 -12.84 -19.68 -3.24
CA VAL A 56 -12.40 -18.71 -4.25
C VAL A 56 -13.48 -17.69 -4.58
N ASN A 57 -14.72 -18.14 -4.78
CA ASN A 57 -15.81 -17.23 -5.18
C ASN A 57 -16.13 -16.18 -4.11
N GLU A 58 -16.13 -16.55 -2.84
CA GLU A 58 -16.36 -15.61 -1.74
C GLU A 58 -15.26 -14.54 -1.67
N VAL A 59 -14.01 -14.94 -1.85
CA VAL A 59 -12.87 -14.03 -1.79
C VAL A 59 -12.82 -13.10 -3.01
N LEU A 60 -13.09 -13.64 -4.20
CA LEU A 60 -13.18 -12.81 -5.40
C LEU A 60 -14.33 -11.81 -5.31
N LEU A 61 -15.51 -12.24 -4.84
CA LEU A 61 -16.66 -11.36 -4.68
C LEU A 61 -16.39 -10.25 -3.63
N ALA A 62 -15.66 -10.56 -2.56
CA ALA A 62 -15.24 -9.55 -1.57
C ALA A 62 -14.31 -8.50 -2.21
N SER A 63 -13.36 -8.92 -3.03
CA SER A 63 -12.47 -8.01 -3.77
C SER A 63 -13.25 -7.18 -4.80
N VAL A 64 -14.22 -7.75 -5.48
CA VAL A 64 -15.13 -7.03 -6.41
C VAL A 64 -15.94 -5.97 -5.66
N LEU A 65 -16.54 -6.33 -4.53
CA LEU A 65 -17.31 -5.40 -3.69
C LEU A 65 -16.46 -4.20 -3.28
N GLY A 66 -15.26 -4.44 -2.75
CA GLY A 66 -14.33 -3.39 -2.37
C GLY A 66 -13.95 -2.50 -3.55
N SER A 67 -13.51 -3.09 -4.65
CA SER A 67 -13.07 -2.35 -5.84
C SER A 67 -14.18 -1.50 -6.46
N VAL A 68 -15.39 -2.05 -6.60
CA VAL A 68 -16.53 -1.32 -7.19
C VAL A 68 -16.94 -0.15 -6.29
N VAL A 69 -17.14 -0.37 -5.00
CA VAL A 69 -17.58 0.68 -4.08
C VAL A 69 -16.52 1.78 -3.98
N PHE A 70 -15.24 1.43 -3.84
CA PHE A 70 -14.18 2.42 -3.71
C PHE A 70 -13.89 3.16 -5.03
N SER A 71 -13.98 2.50 -6.16
CA SER A 71 -13.85 3.18 -7.46
C SER A 71 -14.96 4.20 -7.69
N LEU A 72 -16.20 3.85 -7.35
CA LEU A 72 -17.34 4.71 -7.63
C LEU A 72 -17.50 5.83 -6.60
N ALA A 73 -17.24 5.57 -5.33
CA ALA A 73 -17.65 6.47 -4.24
C ALA A 73 -16.52 6.98 -3.34
N ALA A 74 -15.32 6.37 -3.32
CA ALA A 74 -14.25 6.80 -2.43
C ALA A 74 -13.72 8.21 -2.76
N ALA A 75 -13.26 8.89 -1.73
CA ALA A 75 -12.53 10.14 -1.90
C ALA A 75 -11.13 9.88 -2.47
N GLN A 76 -10.47 8.77 -2.07
CA GLN A 76 -9.19 8.37 -2.66
C GLN A 76 -9.33 7.07 -3.48
N PRO A 77 -9.53 7.17 -4.81
CA PRO A 77 -9.76 6.02 -5.68
C PRO A 77 -8.49 5.20 -5.97
N LEU A 78 -7.31 5.67 -5.57
CA LEU A 78 -6.05 4.96 -5.76
C LEU A 78 -5.88 3.81 -4.75
N VAL A 79 -6.63 3.83 -3.64
CA VAL A 79 -6.60 2.75 -2.64
C VAL A 79 -7.28 1.52 -3.20
N ILE A 80 -6.55 0.41 -3.19
CA ILE A 80 -7.08 -0.90 -3.58
C ILE A 80 -7.65 -1.59 -2.34
N VAL A 81 -8.87 -2.08 -2.47
CA VAL A 81 -9.60 -2.76 -1.38
C VAL A 81 -9.89 -4.20 -1.78
N GLY A 82 -9.53 -5.14 -0.91
CA GLY A 82 -9.70 -6.57 -1.14
C GLY A 82 -9.46 -7.39 0.12
N VAL A 83 -9.24 -8.69 -0.02
CA VAL A 83 -8.98 -9.59 1.11
C VAL A 83 -7.50 -9.57 1.47
N THR A 84 -7.19 -9.32 2.74
CA THR A 84 -5.82 -9.21 3.29
C THR A 84 -5.43 -10.44 4.12
N GLY A 85 -4.12 -10.61 4.36
CA GLY A 85 -3.61 -11.65 5.27
C GLY A 85 -4.18 -11.54 6.69
N PRO A 86 -4.15 -10.36 7.32
CA PRO A 86 -4.74 -10.14 8.64
C PRO A 86 -6.22 -10.51 8.75
N ILE A 87 -7.04 -10.19 7.75
CA ILE A 87 -8.46 -10.57 7.77
C ILE A 87 -8.66 -12.08 7.59
N THR A 88 -7.78 -12.73 6.83
CA THR A 88 -7.78 -14.18 6.70
C THR A 88 -7.56 -14.84 8.07
N VAL A 89 -6.56 -14.35 8.84
CA VAL A 89 -6.31 -14.79 10.22
C VAL A 89 -7.53 -14.54 11.11
N PHE A 90 -8.14 -13.37 11.03
CA PHE A 90 -9.34 -13.04 11.79
C PHE A 90 -10.48 -14.04 11.49
N ASN A 91 -10.78 -14.30 10.23
CA ASN A 91 -11.90 -15.15 9.82
C ASN A 91 -11.77 -16.58 10.35
N TYR A 92 -10.60 -17.22 10.20
CA TYR A 92 -10.46 -18.59 10.70
C TYR A 92 -10.31 -18.64 12.23
N THR A 93 -9.79 -17.60 12.89
CA THR A 93 -9.77 -17.55 14.35
C THR A 93 -11.18 -17.42 14.93
N VAL A 94 -12.05 -16.62 14.30
CA VAL A 94 -13.48 -16.58 14.65
C VAL A 94 -14.13 -17.95 14.45
N TYR A 95 -13.80 -18.64 13.34
CA TYR A 95 -14.30 -19.98 13.07
C TYR A 95 -13.93 -20.96 14.18
N ASP A 96 -12.65 -20.99 14.57
CA ASP A 96 -12.12 -21.88 15.60
C ASP A 96 -12.73 -21.62 17.00
N ILE A 97 -13.16 -20.38 17.27
CA ILE A 97 -13.78 -20.01 18.55
C ILE A 97 -15.29 -20.32 18.55
N ILE A 98 -15.98 -20.04 17.46
CA ILE A 98 -17.46 -20.01 17.43
C ILE A 98 -18.07 -21.35 17.03
N VAL A 99 -17.50 -22.07 16.07
CA VAL A 99 -18.04 -23.34 15.59
C VAL A 99 -18.09 -24.42 16.69
N PRO A 100 -17.07 -24.60 17.57
CA PRO A 100 -17.14 -25.54 18.66
C PRO A 100 -18.24 -25.25 19.69
N ARG A 101 -18.76 -24.01 19.74
CA ARG A 101 -19.88 -23.60 20.61
C ARG A 101 -21.24 -23.97 20.04
N GLY A 102 -21.29 -24.46 18.77
CA GLY A 102 -22.53 -24.80 18.10
C GLY A 102 -23.28 -23.60 17.49
N THR A 103 -22.67 -22.41 17.46
CA THR A 103 -23.25 -21.20 16.87
C THR A 103 -23.09 -21.21 15.36
N ASN A 104 -24.11 -20.73 14.63
CA ASN A 104 -24.06 -20.58 13.18
C ASN A 104 -22.98 -19.55 12.78
N TYR A 105 -21.90 -20.04 12.17
CA TYR A 105 -20.73 -19.24 11.81
C TYR A 105 -21.07 -18.05 10.89
N PHE A 106 -21.83 -18.28 9.83
CA PHE A 106 -22.18 -17.21 8.89
C PHE A 106 -23.09 -16.15 9.49
N ALA A 107 -24.08 -16.56 10.29
CA ALA A 107 -24.93 -15.62 11.01
C ALA A 107 -24.12 -14.80 12.03
N PHE A 108 -23.16 -15.41 12.70
CA PHE A 108 -22.25 -14.72 13.61
C PHE A 108 -21.36 -13.71 12.86
N MET A 109 -20.77 -14.09 11.71
CA MET A 109 -19.99 -13.20 10.86
C MET A 109 -20.85 -12.04 10.32
N ALA A 110 -22.10 -12.29 9.96
CA ALA A 110 -23.01 -11.22 9.55
C ALA A 110 -23.20 -10.17 10.67
N TRP A 111 -23.38 -10.63 11.92
CA TRP A 111 -23.48 -9.70 13.06
C TRP A 111 -22.19 -8.98 13.38
N ILE A 112 -21.03 -9.62 13.22
CA ILE A 112 -19.74 -8.91 13.29
C ILE A 112 -19.71 -7.79 12.24
N GLY A 113 -20.13 -8.07 10.99
CA GLY A 113 -20.20 -7.07 9.92
C GLY A 113 -21.15 -5.90 10.25
N ILE A 114 -22.35 -6.20 10.77
CA ILE A 114 -23.36 -5.19 11.14
C ILE A 114 -22.85 -4.31 12.28
N TRP A 115 -22.30 -4.88 13.37
CA TRP A 115 -21.74 -4.10 14.48
C TRP A 115 -20.54 -3.27 14.03
N SER A 116 -19.68 -3.85 13.21
CA SER A 116 -18.51 -3.14 12.67
C SER A 116 -18.93 -1.98 11.76
N LEU A 117 -19.97 -2.14 10.92
CA LEU A 117 -20.56 -1.03 10.16
C LEU A 117 -20.96 0.12 11.07
N ILE A 118 -21.69 -0.17 12.16
CA ILE A 118 -22.13 0.85 13.12
C ILE A 118 -20.93 1.55 13.73
N PHE A 119 -19.91 0.81 14.17
CA PHE A 119 -18.71 1.37 14.77
C PHE A 119 -17.90 2.23 13.77
N HIS A 120 -17.74 1.79 12.52
CA HIS A 120 -17.08 2.58 11.48
C HIS A 120 -17.82 3.89 11.23
N TRP A 121 -19.16 3.86 11.19
CA TRP A 121 -19.94 5.07 11.01
C TRP A 121 -19.81 6.03 12.19
N ILE A 122 -19.82 5.52 13.42
CA ILE A 122 -19.55 6.32 14.63
C ILE A 122 -18.15 6.96 14.50
N LEU A 123 -17.13 6.17 14.17
CA LEU A 123 -15.75 6.67 14.03
C LEU A 123 -15.61 7.71 12.89
N ALA A 124 -16.29 7.51 11.77
CA ALA A 124 -16.27 8.45 10.65
C ALA A 124 -16.96 9.79 11.00
N VAL A 125 -18.10 9.75 11.69
CA VAL A 125 -18.86 10.95 12.11
C VAL A 125 -18.13 11.70 13.23
N THR A 126 -17.50 10.99 14.17
CA THR A 126 -16.71 11.60 15.26
C THR A 126 -15.33 12.09 14.82
N ASN A 127 -15.01 11.99 13.53
CA ASN A 127 -13.72 12.39 12.95
C ASN A 127 -12.51 11.67 13.59
N SER A 128 -12.62 10.38 13.88
CA SER A 128 -11.55 9.58 14.50
C SER A 128 -10.26 9.53 13.65
N CYS A 129 -10.37 9.70 12.30
CA CYS A 129 -9.20 9.74 11.42
C CYS A 129 -8.27 10.93 11.73
N ASN A 130 -8.67 11.93 12.51
CA ASN A 130 -7.75 12.94 13.04
C ASN A 130 -6.63 12.32 13.88
N GLY A 131 -6.82 11.10 14.40
CA GLY A 131 -5.79 10.32 15.08
C GLY A 131 -4.65 9.88 14.16
N LEU A 132 -4.81 9.91 12.82
CA LEU A 132 -3.77 9.54 11.86
C LEU A 132 -2.54 10.44 11.92
N ARG A 133 -2.66 11.66 12.43
CA ARG A 133 -1.52 12.54 12.69
C ARG A 133 -0.48 11.92 13.65
N TYR A 134 -0.88 10.95 14.46
CA TYR A 134 -0.01 10.22 15.39
C TYR A 134 0.49 8.89 14.83
N VAL A 135 -0.01 8.48 13.65
CA VAL A 135 0.46 7.30 12.93
C VAL A 135 1.66 7.70 12.07
N THR A 136 2.82 7.23 12.45
CA THR A 136 4.09 7.57 11.81
C THR A 136 4.70 6.36 11.12
N ARG A 137 5.83 6.54 10.43
CA ARG A 137 6.55 5.43 9.77
C ARG A 137 6.89 4.31 10.75
N PHE A 138 7.16 4.62 12.01
CA PHE A 138 7.41 3.61 13.04
C PHE A 138 6.33 2.52 13.11
N SER A 139 5.07 2.92 13.24
CA SER A 139 3.95 1.95 13.29
C SER A 139 3.67 1.32 11.92
N CYS A 140 3.83 2.08 10.84
CA CYS A 140 3.64 1.58 9.46
C CYS A 140 4.71 0.55 9.09
N ASP A 141 5.97 0.80 9.45
CA ASP A 141 7.09 -0.12 9.17
C ASP A 141 6.95 -1.44 9.94
N ILE A 142 6.60 -1.39 11.23
CA ILE A 142 6.35 -2.61 12.03
C ILE A 142 5.22 -3.43 11.41
N PHE A 143 4.11 -2.78 11.06
CA PHE A 143 2.96 -3.48 10.50
C PHE A 143 3.23 -4.00 9.09
N GLY A 144 3.87 -3.21 8.22
CA GLY A 144 4.27 -3.65 6.89
C GLY A 144 5.24 -4.84 6.93
N PHE A 145 6.19 -4.82 7.86
CA PHE A 145 7.13 -5.92 8.09
C PHE A 145 6.39 -7.19 8.57
N TYR A 146 5.44 -7.04 9.49
CA TYR A 146 4.57 -8.15 9.92
C TYR A 146 3.78 -8.74 8.75
N VAL A 147 3.16 -7.92 7.91
CA VAL A 147 2.40 -8.40 6.73
C VAL A 147 3.31 -9.14 5.76
N ALA A 148 4.52 -8.64 5.50
CA ALA A 148 5.50 -9.31 4.64
C ALA A 148 5.86 -10.71 5.16
N PHE A 149 6.09 -10.86 6.47
CA PHE A 149 6.36 -12.17 7.10
C PHE A 149 5.14 -13.10 7.05
N ILE A 150 3.92 -12.59 7.14
CA ILE A 150 2.71 -13.40 6.92
C ILE A 150 2.70 -13.98 5.49
N TYR A 151 3.07 -13.21 4.47
CA TYR A 151 3.16 -13.74 3.11
C TYR A 151 4.18 -14.87 3.02
N LEU A 152 5.40 -14.69 3.58
CA LEU A 152 6.42 -15.74 3.59
C LEU A 152 5.94 -17.00 4.34
N GLN A 153 5.33 -16.83 5.50
CA GLN A 153 4.76 -17.93 6.28
C GLN A 153 3.69 -18.69 5.50
N LYS A 154 2.79 -17.98 4.80
CA LYS A 154 1.76 -18.62 3.97
C LYS A 154 2.35 -19.40 2.82
N GLY A 155 3.37 -18.87 2.16
CA GLY A 155 4.12 -19.61 1.13
C GLY A 155 4.67 -20.93 1.66
N ILE A 156 5.33 -20.92 2.84
CA ILE A 156 5.84 -22.14 3.49
C ILE A 156 4.69 -23.10 3.84
N GLN A 157 3.59 -22.60 4.41
CA GLN A 157 2.43 -23.44 4.77
C GLN A 157 1.81 -24.12 3.55
N VAL A 158 1.73 -23.45 2.40
CA VAL A 158 1.24 -24.05 1.15
C VAL A 158 2.17 -25.18 0.67
N LEU A 159 3.49 -25.00 0.78
CA LEU A 159 4.46 -26.06 0.41
C LEU A 159 4.42 -27.25 1.37
N THR A 160 4.29 -27.00 2.68
CA THR A 160 4.23 -28.09 3.66
C THR A 160 3.01 -29.00 3.50
N ARG A 161 1.92 -28.50 2.92
CA ARG A 161 0.73 -29.31 2.61
C ARG A 161 0.98 -30.37 1.53
N GLN A 162 1.94 -30.13 0.64
CA GLN A 162 2.26 -31.05 -0.46
C GLN A 162 2.80 -32.40 0.02
N TRP A 163 3.44 -32.44 1.21
CA TRP A 163 3.92 -33.69 1.82
C TRP A 163 2.80 -34.66 2.16
N ALA A 164 1.55 -34.19 2.26
CA ALA A 164 0.38 -35.06 2.48
C ALA A 164 -0.01 -35.85 1.22
N VAL A 165 0.49 -35.47 0.04
CA VAL A 165 0.22 -36.17 -1.23
C VAL A 165 1.32 -37.22 -1.48
N ASP A 166 2.53 -36.77 -1.72
CA ASP A 166 3.69 -37.62 -2.01
C ASP A 166 4.99 -36.79 -1.92
N ASP A 167 6.11 -37.44 -1.66
CA ASP A 167 7.42 -36.80 -1.59
C ASP A 167 7.81 -36.14 -2.92
N ALA A 168 7.51 -36.77 -4.07
CA ALA A 168 7.77 -36.22 -5.38
C ALA A 168 6.99 -34.93 -5.62
N SER A 169 5.72 -34.87 -5.22
CA SER A 169 4.87 -33.68 -5.27
C SER A 169 5.44 -32.55 -4.42
N ALA A 170 5.91 -32.86 -3.22
CA ALA A 170 6.50 -31.88 -2.32
C ALA A 170 7.79 -31.29 -2.88
N TYR A 171 8.73 -32.12 -3.35
CA TYR A 171 9.99 -31.64 -3.95
C TYR A 171 9.74 -30.84 -5.23
N LEU A 172 8.86 -31.32 -6.12
CA LEU A 172 8.51 -30.57 -7.34
C LEU A 172 7.86 -29.23 -6.99
N SER A 173 6.99 -29.19 -5.98
CA SER A 173 6.35 -27.95 -5.52
C SER A 173 7.36 -26.93 -4.98
N ILE A 174 8.37 -27.38 -4.22
CA ILE A 174 9.45 -26.52 -3.74
C ILE A 174 10.25 -25.97 -4.93
N VAL A 175 10.62 -26.80 -5.88
CA VAL A 175 11.38 -26.37 -7.07
C VAL A 175 10.57 -25.35 -7.88
N VAL A 176 9.29 -25.63 -8.15
CA VAL A 176 8.41 -24.71 -8.89
C VAL A 176 8.26 -23.38 -8.15
N ALA A 177 8.02 -23.40 -6.84
CA ALA A 177 7.88 -22.17 -6.05
C ALA A 177 9.17 -21.33 -6.07
N LEU A 178 10.35 -21.95 -5.93
CA LEU A 178 11.63 -21.26 -6.01
C LEU A 178 11.89 -20.68 -7.40
N LEU A 179 11.55 -21.41 -8.47
CA LEU A 179 11.69 -20.93 -9.84
C LEU A 179 10.74 -19.76 -10.14
N VAL A 180 9.47 -19.84 -9.70
CA VAL A 180 8.51 -18.74 -9.81
C VAL A 180 9.06 -17.51 -9.10
N THR A 181 9.55 -17.68 -7.87
CA THR A 181 10.14 -16.60 -7.10
C THR A 181 11.35 -15.98 -7.80
N ALA A 182 12.29 -16.81 -8.24
CA ALA A 182 13.51 -16.36 -8.89
C ALA A 182 13.23 -15.62 -10.22
N VAL A 183 12.34 -16.15 -11.06
CA VAL A 183 12.03 -15.57 -12.38
C VAL A 183 11.24 -14.27 -12.20
N ALA A 184 10.22 -14.23 -11.32
CA ALA A 184 9.44 -13.01 -11.09
C ALA A 184 10.31 -11.91 -10.47
N TYR A 185 11.18 -12.26 -9.52
CA TYR A 185 12.13 -11.32 -8.93
C TYR A 185 13.13 -10.78 -9.96
N LEU A 186 13.69 -11.68 -10.81
CA LEU A 186 14.58 -11.29 -11.90
C LEU A 186 13.91 -10.33 -12.89
N CYS A 187 12.63 -10.53 -13.22
CA CYS A 187 11.87 -9.60 -14.04
C CYS A 187 11.81 -8.21 -13.41
N GLY A 188 11.59 -8.11 -12.11
CA GLY A 188 11.62 -6.84 -11.36
C GLY A 188 12.99 -6.17 -11.42
N VAL A 189 14.07 -6.93 -11.18
CA VAL A 189 15.46 -6.41 -11.24
C VAL A 189 15.81 -5.93 -12.66
N ILE A 190 15.43 -6.67 -13.71
CA ILE A 190 15.63 -6.26 -15.10
C ILE A 190 14.86 -4.97 -15.38
N GLY A 191 13.64 -4.85 -14.87
CA GLY A 191 12.81 -3.65 -15.02
C GLY A 191 13.49 -2.38 -14.50
N GLN A 192 14.21 -2.48 -13.41
CA GLN A 192 14.93 -1.36 -12.77
C GLN A 192 16.37 -1.17 -13.26
N SER A 193 16.91 -2.15 -14.02
CA SER A 193 18.29 -2.12 -14.51
C SER A 193 18.46 -1.20 -15.73
N SER A 194 19.70 -1.06 -16.18
CA SER A 194 20.04 -0.41 -17.46
C SER A 194 20.04 -1.39 -18.65
N LEU A 195 19.73 -2.67 -18.44
CA LEU A 195 19.67 -3.68 -19.50
C LEU A 195 18.45 -3.45 -20.39
N LEU A 196 18.58 -3.79 -21.66
CA LEU A 196 17.50 -3.72 -22.67
C LEU A 196 16.97 -2.31 -22.97
N GLN A 197 16.20 -2.19 -24.05
CA GLN A 197 15.53 -0.96 -24.42
C GLN A 197 14.42 -0.60 -23.43
N ARG A 198 14.18 0.69 -23.22
CA ARG A 198 13.20 1.22 -22.25
C ARG A 198 11.82 0.56 -22.34
N HIS A 199 11.31 0.36 -23.56
CA HIS A 199 9.97 -0.22 -23.75
C HIS A 199 9.91 -1.71 -23.38
N VAL A 200 10.96 -2.49 -23.73
CA VAL A 200 11.04 -3.90 -23.39
C VAL A 200 11.20 -4.08 -21.88
N ARG A 201 12.05 -3.26 -21.27
CA ARG A 201 12.28 -3.26 -19.83
C ARG A 201 11.00 -2.94 -19.05
N LYS A 202 10.25 -1.89 -19.49
CA LYS A 202 8.96 -1.52 -18.88
C LYS A 202 7.93 -2.63 -19.05
N PHE A 203 7.87 -3.29 -20.20
CA PHE A 203 7.01 -4.45 -20.41
C PHE A 203 7.34 -5.60 -19.47
N ILE A 204 8.63 -5.92 -19.27
CA ILE A 204 9.06 -6.96 -18.34
C ILE A 204 8.71 -6.60 -16.90
N GLU A 205 8.88 -5.34 -16.49
CA GLU A 205 8.50 -4.84 -15.17
C GLU A 205 6.99 -5.00 -14.92
N ASP A 206 6.16 -4.56 -15.88
CA ASP A 206 4.71 -4.53 -15.73
C ASP A 206 4.06 -5.92 -15.86
N TYR A 207 4.58 -6.80 -16.72
CA TYR A 207 3.96 -8.09 -17.06
C TYR A 207 4.78 -9.31 -16.60
N GLY A 208 5.97 -9.13 -16.07
CA GLY A 208 6.87 -10.25 -15.71
C GLY A 208 6.27 -11.23 -14.73
N THR A 209 5.66 -10.76 -13.65
CA THR A 209 5.01 -11.62 -12.64
C THR A 209 3.80 -12.38 -13.23
N PRO A 210 2.84 -11.73 -13.91
CA PRO A 210 1.74 -12.44 -14.58
C PRO A 210 2.22 -13.50 -15.59
N LEU A 211 3.19 -13.16 -16.43
CA LEU A 211 3.74 -14.11 -17.42
C LEU A 211 4.44 -15.29 -16.76
N THR A 212 5.14 -15.05 -15.65
CA THR A 212 5.77 -16.11 -14.85
C THR A 212 4.72 -17.09 -14.33
N VAL A 213 3.60 -16.60 -13.81
CA VAL A 213 2.50 -17.47 -13.34
C VAL A 213 1.93 -18.32 -14.47
N VAL A 214 1.62 -17.70 -15.60
CA VAL A 214 1.08 -18.42 -16.78
C VAL A 214 2.08 -19.47 -17.27
N PHE A 215 3.35 -19.08 -17.38
CA PHE A 215 4.42 -20.00 -17.83
C PHE A 215 4.55 -21.21 -16.91
N PHE A 216 4.69 -21.01 -15.60
CA PHE A 216 4.89 -22.11 -14.66
C PHE A 216 3.62 -22.94 -14.44
N THR A 217 2.43 -22.38 -14.62
CA THR A 217 1.18 -23.16 -14.67
C THR A 217 1.19 -24.16 -15.83
N GLY A 218 1.72 -23.77 -17.00
CA GLY A 218 1.90 -24.69 -18.13
C GLY A 218 3.11 -25.61 -17.99
N PHE A 219 4.20 -25.14 -17.40
CA PHE A 219 5.48 -25.84 -17.29
C PHE A 219 5.37 -27.18 -16.54
N VAL A 220 4.58 -27.25 -15.49
CA VAL A 220 4.37 -28.48 -14.70
C VAL A 220 3.72 -29.62 -15.49
N HIS A 221 3.15 -29.34 -16.65
CA HIS A 221 2.54 -30.34 -17.54
C HIS A 221 3.50 -30.87 -18.62
N VAL A 222 4.78 -30.46 -18.60
CA VAL A 222 5.75 -30.82 -19.61
C VAL A 222 6.59 -32.03 -19.16
N GLY A 223 6.76 -33.02 -20.05
CA GLY A 223 7.61 -34.18 -19.84
C GLY A 223 7.18 -35.05 -18.66
N ASN A 224 8.13 -35.59 -17.92
CA ASN A 224 7.88 -36.49 -16.79
C ASN A 224 7.20 -35.81 -15.59
N MET A 225 7.20 -34.47 -15.52
CA MET A 225 6.51 -33.73 -14.45
C MET A 225 4.99 -33.89 -14.52
N SER A 226 4.43 -34.09 -15.71
CA SER A 226 2.99 -34.31 -15.89
C SER A 226 2.44 -35.57 -15.19
N GLY A 227 3.33 -36.51 -14.84
CA GLY A 227 2.98 -37.73 -14.10
C GLY A 227 2.95 -37.52 -12.57
N ILE A 228 3.39 -36.37 -12.06
CA ILE A 228 3.37 -36.04 -10.63
C ILE A 228 2.09 -35.27 -10.31
N GLU A 229 1.31 -35.76 -9.34
CA GLU A 229 0.07 -35.13 -8.93
C GLU A 229 0.38 -33.92 -8.02
N LEU A 230 0.14 -32.72 -8.53
CA LEU A 230 0.24 -31.48 -7.75
C LEU A 230 -1.12 -31.03 -7.24
N LEU A 231 -1.20 -30.60 -5.99
CA LEU A 231 -2.39 -29.96 -5.48
C LEU A 231 -2.72 -28.70 -6.29
N LYS A 232 -3.96 -28.57 -6.70
CA LYS A 232 -4.49 -27.44 -7.47
C LYS A 232 -5.37 -26.56 -6.62
N LEU A 233 -5.69 -25.37 -7.12
CA LEU A 233 -6.60 -24.46 -6.45
C LEU A 233 -8.02 -25.09 -6.44
N PRO A 234 -8.65 -25.26 -5.26
CA PRO A 234 -10.04 -25.73 -5.19
C PRO A 234 -10.97 -24.63 -5.70
N THR A 235 -11.76 -24.92 -6.72
CA THR A 235 -12.76 -24.01 -7.28
C THR A 235 -14.15 -24.62 -7.12
N SER A 236 -15.13 -23.74 -6.90
CA SER A 236 -16.55 -24.11 -6.81
C SER A 236 -17.28 -23.77 -8.11
N LYS A 237 -18.59 -24.02 -8.15
CA LYS A 237 -19.43 -23.68 -9.29
C LYS A 237 -19.45 -22.16 -9.54
N ALA A 238 -19.45 -21.76 -10.82
CA ALA A 238 -19.45 -20.36 -11.22
C ALA A 238 -20.57 -19.55 -10.56
N PHE A 239 -20.22 -18.43 -9.95
CA PHE A 239 -21.14 -17.53 -9.24
C PHE A 239 -21.95 -18.15 -8.10
N PHE A 240 -21.57 -19.32 -7.60
CA PHE A 240 -22.20 -19.94 -6.44
C PHE A 240 -21.25 -19.91 -5.24
N PRO A 241 -21.80 -19.83 -4.01
CA PRO A 241 -21.00 -20.03 -2.81
C PRO A 241 -20.33 -21.40 -2.77
N THR A 242 -19.25 -21.52 -2.04
CA THR A 242 -18.50 -22.77 -1.88
C THR A 242 -19.33 -23.81 -1.12
N THR A 243 -20.08 -23.38 -0.12
CA THR A 243 -21.06 -24.22 0.60
C THR A 243 -22.44 -24.12 -0.07
N ASP A 244 -23.28 -25.14 0.13
CA ASP A 244 -24.66 -25.16 -0.39
C ASP A 244 -25.54 -24.17 0.40
N ARG A 245 -25.46 -22.90 0.03
CA ARG A 245 -26.22 -21.79 0.64
C ARG A 245 -26.53 -20.71 -0.41
N GLY A 246 -27.46 -19.83 -0.07
CA GLY A 246 -27.64 -18.57 -0.81
C GLY A 246 -26.53 -17.55 -0.48
N TRP A 247 -26.34 -16.54 -1.34
CA TRP A 247 -25.43 -15.43 -1.04
C TRP A 247 -25.90 -14.59 0.16
N PHE A 248 -27.21 -14.38 0.29
CA PHE A 248 -27.75 -13.64 1.43
C PHE A 248 -27.85 -14.54 2.66
N ILE A 249 -27.17 -14.14 3.75
CA ILE A 249 -27.15 -14.88 5.00
C ILE A 249 -28.39 -14.57 5.82
N HIS A 250 -29.01 -15.62 6.38
CA HIS A 250 -30.07 -15.48 7.36
C HIS A 250 -29.49 -15.07 8.72
N PHE A 251 -29.15 -13.78 8.84
CA PHE A 251 -28.49 -13.23 10.02
C PHE A 251 -29.35 -13.29 11.30
N TRP A 252 -30.64 -13.54 11.16
CA TRP A 252 -31.56 -13.75 12.29
C TRP A 252 -31.54 -15.19 12.84
N ASP A 253 -30.85 -16.10 12.18
CA ASP A 253 -30.74 -17.51 12.57
C ASP A 253 -29.61 -17.72 13.59
N ILE A 254 -29.70 -17.00 14.70
CA ILE A 254 -28.69 -16.96 15.76
C ILE A 254 -29.35 -16.57 17.09
N SER A 255 -28.76 -17.01 18.21
CA SER A 255 -29.25 -16.62 19.53
C SER A 255 -28.98 -15.13 19.83
N VAL A 256 -29.88 -14.49 20.59
CA VAL A 256 -29.68 -13.09 21.02
C VAL A 256 -28.38 -12.93 21.83
N GLY A 257 -28.00 -13.93 22.63
CA GLY A 257 -26.73 -13.92 23.37
C GLY A 257 -25.51 -13.85 22.45
N ASP A 258 -25.53 -14.58 21.34
CA ASP A 258 -24.45 -14.59 20.35
C ASP A 258 -24.40 -13.28 19.52
N VAL A 259 -25.55 -12.62 19.31
CA VAL A 259 -25.58 -11.29 18.70
C VAL A 259 -24.76 -10.28 19.52
N PHE A 260 -24.93 -10.28 20.85
CA PHE A 260 -24.12 -9.43 21.74
C PHE A 260 -22.68 -9.93 21.90
N LEU A 261 -22.46 -11.23 21.82
CA LEU A 261 -21.11 -11.81 21.82
C LEU A 261 -20.31 -11.40 20.58
N ALA A 262 -20.95 -11.06 19.45
CA ALA A 262 -20.28 -10.55 18.27
C ALA A 262 -19.69 -9.15 18.45
N ILE A 263 -20.12 -8.36 19.44
CA ILE A 263 -19.65 -6.98 19.68
C ILE A 263 -18.14 -6.89 19.90
N PRO A 264 -17.52 -7.63 20.85
CA PRO A 264 -16.06 -7.55 21.03
C PRO A 264 -15.28 -7.94 19.76
N PHE A 265 -15.75 -8.91 19.00
CA PHE A 265 -15.14 -9.27 17.72
C PHE A 265 -15.26 -8.14 16.69
N ALA A 266 -16.40 -7.49 16.63
CA ALA A 266 -16.62 -6.34 15.74
C ALA A 266 -15.77 -5.13 16.15
N ILE A 267 -15.55 -4.89 17.45
CA ILE A 267 -14.64 -3.85 17.94
C ILE A 267 -13.21 -4.15 17.45
N LEU A 268 -12.72 -5.37 17.61
CA LEU A 268 -11.38 -5.77 17.18
C LEU A 268 -11.24 -5.65 15.65
N LEU A 269 -12.25 -6.07 14.89
CA LEU A 269 -12.29 -5.89 13.43
C LEU A 269 -12.25 -4.40 13.04
N THR A 270 -13.02 -3.57 13.72
CA THR A 270 -13.08 -2.12 13.44
C THR A 270 -11.74 -1.45 13.75
N ILE A 271 -11.07 -1.83 14.84
CA ILE A 271 -9.73 -1.35 15.18
C ILE A 271 -8.72 -1.75 14.08
N LEU A 272 -8.74 -3.02 13.66
CA LEU A 272 -7.88 -3.50 12.58
C LEU A 272 -8.11 -2.71 11.29
N PHE A 273 -9.37 -2.55 10.90
CA PHE A 273 -9.75 -1.89 9.66
C PHE A 273 -9.44 -0.40 9.66
N TRP A 274 -9.68 0.27 10.80
CA TRP A 274 -9.30 1.67 10.96
C TRP A 274 -7.80 1.88 10.74
N PHE A 275 -6.96 1.00 11.28
CA PHE A 275 -5.52 1.11 11.11
C PHE A 275 -5.08 0.71 9.69
N ASP A 276 -5.40 -0.50 9.27
CA ASP A 276 -4.95 -1.11 8.02
C ASP A 276 -5.38 -0.30 6.79
N HIS A 277 -6.66 0.10 6.72
CA HIS A 277 -7.17 0.92 5.62
C HIS A 277 -6.53 2.30 5.57
N ASN A 278 -6.46 2.98 6.71
CA ASN A 278 -5.91 4.32 6.75
C ASN A 278 -4.40 4.33 6.49
N VAL A 279 -3.66 3.33 6.96
CA VAL A 279 -2.23 3.17 6.64
C VAL A 279 -2.04 2.87 5.15
N SER A 280 -2.85 1.99 4.57
CA SER A 280 -2.85 1.74 3.12
C SER A 280 -3.08 3.03 2.33
N SER A 281 -4.06 3.83 2.75
CA SER A 281 -4.36 5.12 2.13
C SER A 281 -3.23 6.14 2.32
N LEU A 282 -2.61 6.20 3.51
CA LEU A 282 -1.47 7.09 3.77
C LEU A 282 -0.26 6.75 2.89
N ILE A 283 0.08 5.46 2.77
CA ILE A 283 1.23 5.03 1.98
C ILE A 283 0.95 5.21 0.48
N ALA A 284 -0.28 4.98 0.01
CA ALA A 284 -0.67 5.29 -1.37
C ALA A 284 -0.58 6.77 -1.71
N GLN A 285 -0.58 7.65 -0.70
CA GLN A 285 -0.46 9.09 -0.79
C GLN A 285 0.85 9.58 -0.14
N GLY A 286 1.88 8.76 -0.17
CA GLY A 286 3.19 9.04 0.42
C GLY A 286 3.81 10.33 -0.10
N THR A 287 4.81 10.82 0.64
CA THR A 287 5.53 12.07 0.29
C THR A 287 6.23 12.00 -1.06
N GLU A 288 6.52 10.79 -1.56
CA GLU A 288 7.10 10.50 -2.86
C GLU A 288 6.14 10.71 -4.04
N PHE A 289 4.83 10.82 -3.78
CA PHE A 289 3.79 10.96 -4.81
C PHE A 289 3.24 12.38 -4.84
N PRO A 290 3.51 13.18 -5.88
CA PRO A 290 3.00 14.53 -6.02
C PRO A 290 1.53 14.53 -6.43
N LEU A 291 0.64 14.28 -5.48
CA LEU A 291 -0.80 14.28 -5.66
C LEU A 291 -1.35 15.71 -5.72
N ARG A 292 -2.38 15.92 -6.53
CA ARG A 292 -3.03 17.22 -6.77
C ARG A 292 -4.45 17.30 -6.23
N LYS A 293 -5.07 16.13 -5.94
CA LYS A 293 -6.46 16.06 -5.49
C LYS A 293 -6.52 15.75 -3.99
N PRO A 294 -7.42 16.39 -3.24
CA PRO A 294 -7.46 16.27 -1.79
C PRO A 294 -7.85 14.85 -1.34
N ALA A 295 -7.28 14.41 -0.22
CA ALA A 295 -7.65 13.19 0.48
C ALA A 295 -8.99 13.33 1.23
N GLY A 296 -9.59 12.19 1.60
CA GLY A 296 -10.85 12.17 2.35
C GLY A 296 -11.00 10.95 3.25
N PHE A 297 -10.09 10.78 4.22
CA PHE A 297 -10.02 9.60 5.09
C PHE A 297 -11.32 9.28 5.85
N HIS A 298 -12.05 10.31 6.34
CA HIS A 298 -13.28 10.07 7.07
C HIS A 298 -14.41 9.52 6.20
N TRP A 299 -14.48 9.98 4.94
CA TRP A 299 -15.46 9.47 3.99
C TRP A 299 -15.13 8.05 3.56
N ASP A 300 -13.87 7.76 3.32
CA ASP A 300 -13.41 6.42 2.93
C ASP A 300 -13.63 5.41 4.07
N LEU A 301 -13.42 5.82 5.33
CA LEU A 301 -13.74 5.00 6.50
C LEU A 301 -15.26 4.71 6.61
N PHE A 302 -16.13 5.67 6.26
CA PHE A 302 -17.58 5.47 6.22
C PHE A 302 -17.96 4.42 5.16
N LEU A 303 -17.36 4.50 3.96
CA LEU A 303 -17.56 3.52 2.88
C LEU A 303 -17.03 2.14 3.26
N LEU A 304 -15.90 2.08 3.96
CA LEU A 304 -15.35 0.82 4.46
C LEU A 304 -16.32 0.13 5.43
N GLY A 305 -16.95 0.88 6.31
CA GLY A 305 -18.02 0.37 7.15
C GLY A 305 -19.17 -0.22 6.34
N LEU A 306 -19.62 0.48 5.29
CA LEU A 306 -20.67 0.01 4.40
C LEU A 306 -20.29 -1.30 3.70
N THR A 307 -19.08 -1.37 3.12
CA THR A 307 -18.62 -2.61 2.46
C THR A 307 -18.50 -3.76 3.45
N THR A 308 -18.06 -3.50 4.69
CA THR A 308 -17.96 -4.50 5.76
C THR A 308 -19.34 -5.06 6.14
N GLY A 309 -20.34 -4.19 6.32
CA GLY A 309 -21.71 -4.62 6.60
C GLY A 309 -22.32 -5.44 5.47
N VAL A 310 -22.16 -4.99 4.21
CA VAL A 310 -22.64 -5.72 3.03
C VAL A 310 -21.92 -7.07 2.90
N ALA A 311 -20.61 -7.12 3.12
CA ALA A 311 -19.85 -8.37 3.08
C ALA A 311 -20.35 -9.37 4.13
N GLY A 312 -20.64 -8.92 5.35
CA GLY A 312 -21.24 -9.75 6.40
C GLY A 312 -22.59 -10.34 5.98
N LEU A 313 -23.49 -9.52 5.41
CA LEU A 313 -24.79 -9.97 4.93
C LEU A 313 -24.73 -10.94 3.74
N LEU A 314 -23.70 -10.82 2.91
CA LEU A 314 -23.44 -11.74 1.80
C LEU A 314 -22.66 -13.00 2.24
N GLY A 315 -22.20 -13.06 3.48
CA GLY A 315 -21.38 -14.17 3.99
C GLY A 315 -20.08 -14.32 3.21
N ILE A 316 -19.43 -13.21 2.89
CA ILE A 316 -18.13 -13.18 2.24
C ILE A 316 -17.08 -12.57 3.20
N PRO A 317 -15.78 -12.83 3.00
CA PRO A 317 -14.74 -12.21 3.80
C PRO A 317 -14.81 -10.69 3.72
N PHE A 318 -14.50 -10.01 4.82
CA PHE A 318 -14.54 -8.54 4.86
C PHE A 318 -13.40 -7.94 4.04
N PRO A 319 -13.70 -7.10 3.01
CA PRO A 319 -12.65 -6.44 2.23
C PRO A 319 -12.08 -5.24 2.98
N ASN A 320 -10.75 -5.04 2.88
CA ASN A 320 -10.04 -3.94 3.51
C ASN A 320 -8.95 -3.36 2.57
N GLY A 321 -8.35 -2.23 2.93
CA GLY A 321 -7.25 -1.63 2.19
C GLY A 321 -6.03 -2.56 2.11
N LEU A 322 -5.48 -2.72 0.92
CA LEU A 322 -4.34 -3.58 0.64
C LEU A 322 -3.06 -2.74 0.73
N ILE A 323 -2.30 -2.86 1.83
CA ILE A 323 -1.12 -2.03 2.09
C ILE A 323 -0.05 -2.11 0.99
N PRO A 324 0.40 -3.31 0.51
CA PRO A 324 1.41 -3.35 -0.55
C PRO A 324 0.88 -2.90 -1.91
N GLN A 325 -0.37 -3.24 -2.22
CA GLN A 325 -0.97 -2.97 -3.54
C GLN A 325 -1.31 -1.50 -3.76
N ALA A 326 -1.71 -0.78 -2.71
CA ALA A 326 -2.10 0.62 -2.82
C ALA A 326 -0.95 1.53 -3.29
N PRO A 327 0.26 1.52 -2.70
CA PRO A 327 1.40 2.28 -3.23
C PRO A 327 1.86 1.76 -4.60
N PHE A 328 1.78 0.46 -4.88
CA PHE A 328 2.10 -0.08 -6.21
C PHE A 328 1.16 0.47 -7.29
N HIS A 329 -0.14 0.61 -6.97
CA HIS A 329 -1.09 1.24 -7.87
C HIS A 329 -0.72 2.70 -8.15
N THR A 330 -0.41 3.48 -7.11
CA THR A 330 0.01 4.87 -7.27
C THR A 330 1.30 4.96 -8.11
N THR A 331 2.29 4.11 -7.83
CA THR A 331 3.56 4.04 -8.58
C THR A 331 3.33 3.74 -10.07
N SER A 332 2.44 2.80 -10.39
CA SER A 332 2.13 2.44 -11.79
C SER A 332 1.49 3.59 -12.58
N LEU A 333 0.86 4.53 -11.89
CA LEU A 333 0.20 5.72 -12.44
C LEU A 333 1.11 6.96 -12.43
N CYS A 334 2.35 6.87 -11.93
CA CYS A 334 3.30 7.99 -11.93
C CYS A 334 3.78 8.32 -13.33
N VAL A 335 3.68 9.58 -13.70
CA VAL A 335 4.31 10.17 -14.91
C VAL A 335 5.71 10.63 -14.53
N THR A 336 6.72 10.07 -15.18
CA THR A 336 8.12 10.42 -14.92
C THR A 336 8.68 11.32 -16.00
N ARG A 337 9.39 12.39 -15.59
CA ARG A 337 10.13 13.29 -16.48
C ARG A 337 11.62 13.06 -16.26
N THR A 338 12.36 13.06 -17.37
CA THR A 338 13.81 13.00 -17.33
C THR A 338 14.36 14.42 -17.30
N LEU A 339 15.06 14.79 -16.24
CA LEU A 339 15.76 16.06 -16.14
C LEU A 339 17.10 15.95 -16.85
N SER A 340 17.36 16.89 -17.76
CA SER A 340 18.67 17.06 -18.41
C SER A 340 19.62 17.85 -17.51
N ALA A 341 20.92 17.72 -17.75
CA ALA A 341 21.96 18.39 -16.96
C ALA A 341 21.82 19.94 -16.88
N GLY A 342 21.02 20.56 -17.76
CA GLY A 342 20.73 22.00 -17.75
C GLY A 342 19.54 22.43 -16.91
N ASP A 343 18.71 21.48 -16.43
CA ASP A 343 17.50 21.74 -15.62
C ASP A 343 17.75 21.46 -14.12
N GLN A 344 19.01 21.18 -13.73
CA GLN A 344 19.37 20.91 -12.35
C GLN A 344 19.50 22.22 -11.57
N SER A 345 18.87 22.29 -10.40
CA SER A 345 19.01 23.41 -9.47
C SER A 345 20.41 23.45 -8.86
N ASP A 346 20.87 24.65 -8.45
CA ASP A 346 22.20 24.86 -7.85
C ASP A 346 22.38 24.09 -6.50
N ASP A 347 21.27 23.59 -5.93
CA ASP A 347 21.25 22.80 -4.68
C ASP A 347 21.52 21.30 -4.89
N ASP A 348 21.62 20.82 -6.14
CA ASP A 348 21.96 19.42 -6.41
C ASP A 348 23.44 19.17 -6.11
N ASP A 349 23.73 18.12 -5.34
CA ASP A 349 25.10 17.69 -4.98
C ASP A 349 26.01 17.66 -6.22
N GLU A 350 27.20 18.25 -6.12
CA GLU A 350 28.20 18.31 -7.21
C GLU A 350 28.52 16.94 -7.84
N ALA A 351 28.38 15.86 -7.06
CA ALA A 351 28.58 14.48 -7.52
C ALA A 351 27.48 14.00 -8.50
N ASN A 352 26.34 14.68 -8.56
CA ASN A 352 25.19 14.33 -9.41
C ASN A 352 25.04 15.26 -10.64
N LYS A 353 25.81 16.34 -10.69
CA LYS A 353 25.81 17.26 -11.84
C LYS A 353 26.33 16.52 -13.08
N GLY A 354 25.44 16.31 -14.05
CA GLY A 354 25.76 15.66 -15.34
C GLY A 354 25.12 14.30 -15.56
N HIS A 355 24.46 13.70 -14.55
CA HIS A 355 23.69 12.48 -14.72
C HIS A 355 22.21 12.78 -14.99
N THR A 356 21.65 12.13 -15.98
CA THR A 356 20.23 12.20 -16.32
C THR A 356 19.41 11.58 -15.18
N ARG A 357 18.63 12.40 -14.46
CA ARG A 357 17.78 11.93 -13.34
C ARG A 357 16.31 11.85 -13.80
N THR A 358 15.66 10.75 -13.45
CA THR A 358 14.22 10.60 -13.65
C THR A 358 13.49 11.03 -12.37
N VAL A 359 12.59 12.01 -12.49
CA VAL A 359 11.78 12.53 -11.39
C VAL A 359 10.31 12.28 -11.69
N VAL A 360 9.52 12.01 -10.66
CA VAL A 360 8.06 11.92 -10.79
C VAL A 360 7.50 13.33 -10.98
N ASP A 361 6.81 13.56 -12.09
CA ASP A 361 6.19 14.84 -12.42
C ASP A 361 4.81 14.99 -11.77
N HIS A 362 3.95 13.97 -11.97
CA HIS A 362 2.64 13.89 -11.36
C HIS A 362 2.12 12.45 -11.36
N VAL A 363 1.03 12.21 -10.63
CA VAL A 363 0.29 10.95 -10.63
C VAL A 363 -1.01 11.14 -11.40
N VAL A 364 -1.37 10.16 -12.25
CA VAL A 364 -2.67 10.12 -12.92
C VAL A 364 -3.74 9.67 -11.94
N GLU A 365 -4.33 10.65 -11.22
CA GLU A 365 -5.38 10.37 -10.22
C GLU A 365 -6.72 10.13 -10.91
N GLN A 366 -7.16 8.87 -10.97
CA GLN A 366 -8.34 8.43 -11.72
C GLN A 366 -9.01 7.21 -11.05
N ARG A 367 -10.23 6.86 -11.51
CA ARG A 367 -11.10 5.80 -10.93
C ARG A 367 -11.18 4.54 -11.79
N VAL A 368 -10.84 4.64 -13.08
CA VAL A 368 -11.11 3.59 -14.07
C VAL A 368 -10.25 2.35 -13.84
N SER A 369 -8.97 2.49 -13.49
CA SER A 369 -8.10 1.32 -13.29
C SER A 369 -8.58 0.44 -12.14
N ASN A 370 -8.99 1.05 -11.02
CA ASN A 370 -9.52 0.31 -9.87
C ASN A 370 -10.88 -0.34 -10.19
N LEU A 371 -11.77 0.36 -10.91
CA LEU A 371 -13.04 -0.24 -11.37
C LEU A 371 -12.79 -1.39 -12.35
N ALA A 372 -11.94 -1.18 -13.34
CA ALA A 372 -11.67 -2.15 -14.39
C ALA A 372 -11.02 -3.43 -13.82
N GLN A 373 -10.05 -3.32 -12.88
CA GLN A 373 -9.47 -4.49 -12.23
C GLN A 373 -10.53 -5.25 -11.41
N GLY A 374 -11.45 -4.54 -10.74
CA GLY A 374 -12.56 -5.17 -10.03
C GLY A 374 -13.53 -5.90 -10.98
N LEU A 375 -13.86 -5.30 -12.14
CA LEU A 375 -14.70 -5.95 -13.16
C LEU A 375 -13.99 -7.14 -13.82
N LEU A 376 -12.69 -7.08 -14.05
CA LEU A 376 -11.90 -8.22 -14.51
C LEU A 376 -11.93 -9.35 -13.47
N THR A 377 -11.83 -9.01 -12.17
CA THR A 377 -11.96 -9.98 -11.07
C THR A 377 -13.36 -10.62 -11.05
N LEU A 378 -14.41 -9.84 -11.29
CA LEU A 378 -15.77 -10.40 -11.45
C LEU A 378 -15.84 -11.33 -12.66
N GLY A 379 -15.22 -10.97 -13.77
CA GLY A 379 -15.12 -11.80 -14.97
C GLY A 379 -14.48 -13.17 -14.70
N THR A 380 -13.50 -13.23 -13.79
CA THR A 380 -12.83 -14.50 -13.44
C THR A 380 -13.71 -15.48 -12.67
N MET A 381 -14.85 -15.03 -12.11
CA MET A 381 -15.86 -15.93 -11.51
C MET A 381 -16.72 -16.67 -12.55
N THR A 382 -16.52 -16.41 -13.85
CA THR A 382 -17.19 -17.15 -14.93
C THR A 382 -16.63 -18.58 -15.06
N GLY A 383 -17.46 -19.53 -15.50
CA GLY A 383 -17.09 -20.94 -15.58
C GLY A 383 -15.76 -21.22 -16.33
N PRO A 384 -15.57 -20.70 -17.57
CA PRO A 384 -14.34 -20.94 -18.31
C PRO A 384 -13.08 -20.44 -17.59
N LEU A 385 -13.15 -19.25 -16.94
CA LEU A 385 -12.00 -18.67 -16.24
C LEU A 385 -11.74 -19.35 -14.88
N LEU A 386 -12.78 -19.82 -14.19
CA LEU A 386 -12.60 -20.66 -12.99
C LEU A 386 -11.90 -21.99 -13.32
N ILE A 387 -12.16 -22.59 -14.50
CA ILE A 387 -11.43 -23.77 -14.95
C ILE A 387 -9.95 -23.44 -15.15
N VAL A 388 -9.63 -22.29 -15.75
CA VAL A 388 -8.23 -21.82 -15.90
C VAL A 388 -7.59 -21.60 -14.54
N LEU A 389 -8.29 -21.00 -13.58
CA LEU A 389 -7.79 -20.83 -12.21
C LEU A 389 -7.54 -22.18 -11.52
N HIS A 390 -8.42 -23.17 -11.74
CA HIS A 390 -8.22 -24.52 -11.20
C HIS A 390 -6.95 -25.20 -11.72
N LEU A 391 -6.47 -24.83 -12.90
CA LEU A 391 -5.21 -25.38 -13.44
C LEU A 391 -3.97 -24.85 -12.70
N ILE A 392 -4.07 -23.77 -11.94
CA ILE A 392 -2.92 -23.19 -11.24
C ILE A 392 -2.51 -24.12 -10.09
N PRO A 393 -1.28 -24.67 -10.12
CA PRO A 393 -0.77 -25.46 -9.01
C PRO A 393 -0.58 -24.59 -7.76
N GLN A 394 -0.84 -25.16 -6.60
CA GLN A 394 -0.60 -24.46 -5.32
C GLN A 394 0.87 -24.06 -5.14
N ALA A 395 1.80 -24.80 -5.76
CA ALA A 395 3.22 -24.47 -5.80
C ALA A 395 3.50 -23.09 -6.42
N VAL A 396 2.80 -22.74 -7.50
CA VAL A 396 2.90 -21.40 -8.13
C VAL A 396 2.40 -20.32 -7.20
N LEU A 397 1.29 -20.57 -6.47
CA LEU A 397 0.77 -19.64 -5.46
C LEU A 397 1.74 -19.45 -4.30
N ALA A 398 2.44 -20.51 -3.86
CA ALA A 398 3.49 -20.41 -2.86
C ALA A 398 4.65 -19.52 -3.33
N GLY A 399 5.09 -19.67 -4.59
CA GLY A 399 6.11 -18.80 -5.19
C GLY A 399 5.67 -17.33 -5.22
N LEU A 400 4.40 -17.06 -5.53
CA LEU A 400 3.86 -15.70 -5.49
C LEU A 400 3.85 -15.10 -4.09
N PHE A 401 3.52 -15.89 -3.07
CA PHE A 401 3.63 -15.43 -1.69
C PHE A 401 5.06 -15.03 -1.34
N PHE A 402 6.07 -15.78 -1.81
CA PHE A 402 7.46 -15.41 -1.60
C PHE A 402 7.84 -14.12 -2.35
N VAL A 403 7.42 -13.97 -3.61
CA VAL A 403 7.66 -12.72 -4.37
C VAL A 403 7.09 -11.52 -3.63
N MET A 404 5.82 -11.60 -3.21
CA MET A 404 5.16 -10.49 -2.52
C MET A 404 5.77 -10.21 -1.15
N GLY A 405 6.13 -11.24 -0.40
CA GLY A 405 6.82 -11.10 0.87
C GLY A 405 8.18 -10.40 0.72
N ILE A 406 8.98 -10.80 -0.27
CA ILE A 406 10.28 -10.19 -0.56
C ILE A 406 10.11 -8.73 -1.00
N GLN A 407 9.22 -8.44 -1.94
CA GLN A 407 8.96 -7.07 -2.41
C GLN A 407 8.46 -6.17 -1.28
N ALA A 408 7.58 -6.68 -0.42
CA ALA A 408 7.09 -5.93 0.74
C ALA A 408 8.21 -5.67 1.76
N LEU A 409 9.14 -6.61 1.97
CA LEU A 409 10.32 -6.40 2.81
C LEU A 409 11.27 -5.36 2.21
N GLU A 410 11.56 -5.43 0.91
CA GLU A 410 12.47 -4.48 0.24
C GLU A 410 11.96 -3.03 0.31
N ALA A 411 10.64 -2.84 0.20
CA ALA A 411 10.01 -1.52 0.31
C ALA A 411 9.85 -1.03 1.76
N ASN A 412 10.11 -1.87 2.77
CA ASN A 412 9.84 -1.57 4.17
C ASN A 412 10.99 -0.78 4.82
N GLY A 413 10.66 0.29 5.55
CA GLY A 413 11.63 1.16 6.21
C GLY A 413 12.47 0.46 7.28
N LEU A 414 11.92 -0.55 7.99
CA LEU A 414 12.68 -1.36 8.94
C LEU A 414 13.77 -2.17 8.23
N THR A 415 13.47 -2.79 7.10
CA THR A 415 14.45 -3.52 6.28
C THR A 415 15.56 -2.58 5.78
N LEU A 416 15.20 -1.38 5.31
CA LEU A 416 16.18 -0.38 4.86
C LEU A 416 17.12 0.04 5.99
N LYS A 417 16.61 0.26 7.21
CA LYS A 417 17.41 0.56 8.41
C LYS A 417 18.33 -0.61 8.77
N LEU A 418 17.84 -1.87 8.71
CA LEU A 418 18.64 -3.07 8.94
C LEU A 418 19.78 -3.20 7.92
N LEU A 419 19.48 -3.00 6.63
CA LEU A 419 20.49 -3.02 5.57
C LEU A 419 21.53 -1.91 5.75
N PHE A 420 21.11 -0.70 6.16
CA PHE A 420 22.03 0.38 6.48
C PHE A 420 22.98 0.00 7.63
N LEU A 421 22.47 -0.63 8.68
CA LEU A 421 23.29 -1.07 9.81
C LEU A 421 24.26 -2.21 9.43
N ALA A 422 23.89 -3.06 8.47
CA ALA A 422 24.70 -4.19 7.97
C ALA A 422 25.71 -3.77 6.89
N ARG A 423 25.50 -2.61 6.24
CA ARG A 423 26.34 -2.12 5.14
C ARG A 423 27.69 -1.60 5.65
N ASP A 424 28.73 -1.82 4.84
CA ASP A 424 30.04 -1.20 5.08
C ASP A 424 29.95 0.34 5.00
N ARG A 425 30.51 1.00 6.01
CA ARG A 425 30.54 2.45 6.12
C ARG A 425 31.19 3.15 4.93
N HIS A 426 32.26 2.56 4.42
CA HIS A 426 33.01 3.14 3.32
C HIS A 426 32.28 3.06 1.97
N LEU A 427 31.32 2.12 1.86
CA LEU A 427 30.50 1.91 0.68
C LEU A 427 29.09 2.56 0.80
N THR A 428 28.80 3.21 1.93
CA THR A 428 27.51 3.91 2.12
C THR A 428 27.52 5.24 1.37
N PRO A 429 26.55 5.50 0.47
CA PRO A 429 26.44 6.78 -0.23
C PRO A 429 26.33 7.95 0.74
N LYS A 430 27.01 9.07 0.44
CA LYS A 430 26.97 10.28 1.29
C LYS A 430 25.58 10.93 1.37
N SER A 431 24.72 10.65 0.40
CA SER A 431 23.31 11.10 0.34
C SER A 431 22.38 10.34 1.28
N GLU A 432 22.87 9.30 1.98
CA GLU A 432 22.03 8.50 2.88
C GLU A 432 21.56 9.32 4.09
N PRO A 433 20.24 9.52 4.29
CA PRO A 433 19.72 10.36 5.37
C PRO A 433 20.15 9.90 6.77
N LEU A 434 20.29 8.58 6.99
CA LEU A 434 20.67 7.99 8.26
C LEU A 434 22.11 8.36 8.70
N LEU A 435 22.96 8.83 7.78
CA LEU A 435 24.30 9.35 8.11
C LEU A 435 24.26 10.67 8.89
N ARG A 436 23.15 11.42 8.83
CA ARG A 436 22.95 12.66 9.60
C ARG A 436 22.89 12.40 11.11
N ILE A 437 22.55 11.16 11.51
CA ILE A 437 22.45 10.76 12.92
C ILE A 437 23.86 10.49 13.47
N GLN A 438 24.34 11.35 14.36
CA GLN A 438 25.66 11.21 14.96
C GLN A 438 25.72 10.04 15.96
N ARG A 439 24.66 9.84 16.75
CA ARG A 439 24.58 8.80 17.78
C ARG A 439 24.07 7.48 17.19
N ARG A 440 24.95 6.64 16.67
CA ARG A 440 24.59 5.37 16.04
C ARG A 440 23.79 4.39 16.91
N TRP A 441 24.02 4.39 18.22
CA TRP A 441 23.28 3.53 19.11
C TRP A 441 21.76 3.82 19.07
N VAL A 442 21.39 5.04 18.72
CA VAL A 442 19.99 5.47 18.55
C VAL A 442 19.32 4.72 17.41
N ILE A 443 20.02 4.51 16.28
CA ILE A 443 19.50 3.72 15.15
C ILE A 443 19.28 2.26 15.59
N TRP A 444 20.25 1.69 16.31
CA TRP A 444 20.13 0.33 16.86
C TRP A 444 18.96 0.21 17.84
N ALA A 445 18.79 1.18 18.73
CA ALA A 445 17.69 1.19 19.70
C ALA A 445 16.33 1.32 19.00
N PHE A 446 16.22 2.16 17.98
CA PHE A 446 15.01 2.34 17.20
C PHE A 446 14.63 1.04 16.47
N VAL A 447 15.58 0.46 15.73
CA VAL A 447 15.39 -0.83 15.02
C VAL A 447 15.06 -1.98 15.99
N ALA A 448 15.70 -2.01 17.17
CA ALA A 448 15.38 -3.02 18.19
C ALA A 448 13.94 -2.90 18.69
N LEU A 449 13.45 -1.67 18.89
CA LEU A 449 12.05 -1.44 19.27
C LEU A 449 11.07 -1.86 18.15
N GLU A 450 11.41 -1.57 16.89
CA GLU A 450 10.61 -2.04 15.74
C GLU A 450 10.59 -3.58 15.68
N LEU A 451 11.72 -4.25 15.86
CA LEU A 451 11.82 -5.71 15.88
C LEU A 451 11.08 -6.35 17.05
N ILE A 452 11.15 -5.75 18.26
CA ILE A 452 10.37 -6.20 19.42
C ILE A 452 8.87 -6.07 19.13
N GLY A 453 8.46 -4.93 18.56
CA GLY A 453 7.08 -4.72 18.15
C GLY A 453 6.61 -5.76 17.13
N PHE A 454 7.38 -5.97 16.06
CA PHE A 454 7.13 -7.02 15.09
C PHE A 454 7.03 -8.40 15.74
N GLY A 455 8.03 -8.78 16.57
CA GLY A 455 8.06 -10.09 17.24
C GLY A 455 6.85 -10.32 18.13
N ALA A 456 6.42 -9.31 18.88
CA ALA A 456 5.22 -9.39 19.72
C ALA A 456 3.94 -9.57 18.88
N THR A 457 3.79 -8.80 17.80
CA THR A 457 2.64 -8.92 16.88
C THR A 457 2.63 -10.28 16.19
N PHE A 458 3.78 -10.73 15.70
CA PHE A 458 3.88 -12.03 15.03
C PHE A 458 3.62 -13.19 15.99
N ALA A 459 4.16 -13.15 17.22
CA ALA A 459 3.96 -14.19 18.23
C ALA A 459 2.49 -14.34 18.63
N ILE A 460 1.77 -13.23 18.85
CA ILE A 460 0.36 -13.29 19.23
C ILE A 460 -0.51 -13.90 18.12
N THR A 461 -0.17 -13.65 16.85
CA THR A 461 -0.91 -14.19 15.71
C THR A 461 -0.71 -15.70 15.49
N GLN A 462 0.26 -16.32 16.16
CA GLN A 462 0.44 -17.77 16.16
C GLN A 462 -0.38 -18.49 17.27
N THR A 463 -1.13 -17.75 18.07
CA THR A 463 -1.91 -18.27 19.19
C THR A 463 -3.42 -18.06 18.97
N ILE A 464 -4.24 -18.66 19.82
CA ILE A 464 -5.69 -18.42 19.84
C ILE A 464 -6.04 -16.95 20.16
N ALA A 465 -5.10 -16.21 20.75
CA ALA A 465 -5.24 -14.77 20.98
C ALA A 465 -4.99 -13.93 19.72
N ALA A 466 -4.79 -14.56 18.55
CA ALA A 466 -4.57 -13.88 17.27
C ALA A 466 -5.61 -12.82 16.96
N ILE A 467 -6.85 -13.01 17.38
CA ILE A 467 -7.92 -12.02 17.18
C ILE A 467 -7.64 -10.67 17.87
N GLY A 468 -6.80 -10.65 18.90
CA GLY A 468 -6.42 -9.46 19.68
C GLY A 468 -5.24 -8.68 19.10
N PHE A 469 -4.56 -9.16 18.04
CA PHE A 469 -3.37 -8.51 17.51
C PHE A 469 -3.59 -7.03 17.08
N PRO A 470 -4.78 -6.59 16.64
CA PRO A 470 -4.98 -5.17 16.28
C PRO A 470 -4.76 -4.21 17.45
N VAL A 471 -5.03 -4.65 18.69
CA VAL A 471 -4.78 -3.84 19.88
C VAL A 471 -3.30 -3.55 20.07
N PHE A 472 -2.42 -4.51 19.73
CA PHE A 472 -0.96 -4.32 19.80
C PHE A 472 -0.49 -3.26 18.81
N ILE A 473 -1.07 -3.23 17.62
CA ILE A 473 -0.74 -2.21 16.60
C ILE A 473 -1.08 -0.81 17.13
N PHE A 474 -2.23 -0.65 17.76
CA PHE A 474 -2.61 0.62 18.37
C PHE A 474 -1.69 1.04 19.52
N LEU A 475 -1.08 0.10 20.23
CA LEU A 475 -0.13 0.39 21.32
C LEU A 475 1.16 1.05 20.80
N TYR A 476 1.51 0.89 19.53
CA TYR A 476 2.69 1.57 18.93
C TYR A 476 2.51 3.08 18.87
N ILE A 477 1.28 3.58 18.76
CA ILE A 477 1.01 5.02 18.72
C ILE A 477 1.44 5.70 20.03
N PRO A 478 0.94 5.32 21.23
CA PRO A 478 1.41 5.91 22.49
C PRO A 478 2.89 5.63 22.78
N MET A 479 3.40 4.47 22.36
CA MET A 479 4.83 4.16 22.50
C MET A 479 5.69 5.17 21.70
N ARG A 480 5.28 5.50 20.48
CA ARG A 480 5.94 6.50 19.66
C ARG A 480 5.79 7.91 20.25
N THR A 481 4.58 8.30 20.66
CA THR A 481 4.30 9.68 21.08
C THR A 481 4.82 10.04 22.47
N TRP A 482 4.86 9.08 23.41
CA TRP A 482 5.23 9.35 24.80
C TRP A 482 6.56 8.76 25.23
N LEU A 483 6.93 7.57 24.72
CA LEU A 483 8.15 6.88 25.15
C LEU A 483 9.37 7.35 24.36
N MET A 484 9.28 7.38 23.03
CA MET A 484 10.44 7.70 22.18
C MET A 484 11.02 9.10 22.39
N PRO A 485 10.24 10.18 22.54
CA PRO A 485 10.78 11.53 22.76
C PRO A 485 11.60 11.69 24.06
N ARG A 486 11.55 10.69 24.96
CA ARG A 486 12.36 10.68 26.18
C ARG A 486 13.81 10.26 25.95
N PHE A 487 14.06 9.50 24.88
CA PHE A 487 15.37 8.90 24.57
C PHE A 487 15.99 9.46 23.29
N LEU A 488 15.15 9.96 22.37
CA LEU A 488 15.50 10.43 21.04
C LEU A 488 15.30 11.94 20.94
N THR A 489 16.25 12.61 20.30
CA THR A 489 16.09 14.05 20.01
C THR A 489 15.10 14.26 18.86
N PRO A 490 14.46 15.45 18.76
CA PRO A 490 13.57 15.76 17.64
C PRO A 490 14.21 15.58 16.26
N ASP A 491 15.48 15.97 16.12
CA ASP A 491 16.22 15.85 14.86
C ASP A 491 16.45 14.39 14.46
N GLU A 492 16.76 13.52 15.43
CA GLU A 492 16.92 12.09 15.21
C GLU A 492 15.58 11.43 14.82
N LEU A 493 14.50 11.84 15.49
CA LEU A 493 13.15 11.36 15.16
C LEU A 493 12.72 11.83 13.77
N ALA A 494 13.06 13.05 13.36
CA ALA A 494 12.73 13.55 12.02
C ALA A 494 13.36 12.70 10.90
N VAL A 495 14.54 12.13 11.16
CA VAL A 495 15.23 11.26 10.19
C VAL A 495 14.74 9.81 10.26
N LEU A 496 14.58 9.25 11.49
CA LEU A 496 14.20 7.84 11.68
C LEU A 496 12.73 7.57 11.40
N ASP A 497 11.90 8.54 11.71
CA ASP A 497 10.45 8.44 11.71
C ASP A 497 9.80 9.60 10.93
N ALA A 498 10.28 9.81 9.70
CA ALA A 498 9.80 10.86 8.81
C ALA A 498 8.28 10.76 8.56
N PRO A 499 7.59 11.88 8.27
CA PRO A 499 6.16 11.88 7.96
C PRO A 499 5.82 10.91 6.82
N THR A 500 4.72 10.16 6.97
CA THR A 500 4.30 9.14 5.99
C THR A 500 3.67 9.78 4.75
N ALA A 501 2.96 10.89 4.90
CA ALA A 501 2.27 11.57 3.82
C ALA A 501 2.57 13.07 3.80
N SER A 502 2.32 13.71 2.66
CA SER A 502 2.56 15.13 2.44
C SER A 502 1.65 16.02 3.32
N PRO A 503 2.06 17.27 3.59
CA PRO A 503 1.21 18.26 4.29
C PRO A 503 -0.17 18.40 3.66
N PHE A 504 -0.23 18.40 2.33
CA PHE A 504 -1.47 18.49 1.56
C PHE A 504 -2.42 17.32 1.87
N THR A 505 -1.91 16.11 1.95
CA THR A 505 -2.69 14.91 2.30
C THR A 505 -3.17 14.98 3.74
N MET A 506 -2.31 15.41 4.68
CA MET A 506 -2.61 15.49 6.12
C MET A 506 -3.59 16.61 6.48
N GLU A 507 -3.81 17.59 5.61
CA GLU A 507 -4.82 18.63 5.82
C GLU A 507 -6.24 18.08 6.03
N SER A 508 -6.56 16.93 5.40
CA SER A 508 -7.87 16.29 5.54
C SER A 508 -8.14 15.74 6.95
N VAL A 509 -7.10 15.42 7.72
CA VAL A 509 -7.18 14.88 9.09
C VAL A 509 -7.00 15.96 10.18
N GLY A 510 -7.17 17.23 9.82
CA GLY A 510 -7.19 18.34 10.77
C GLY A 510 -5.80 18.78 11.24
N GLY A 511 -4.75 18.38 10.56
CA GLY A 511 -3.40 18.87 10.81
C GLY A 511 -3.20 20.22 10.11
N ASN A 512 -3.05 21.33 10.87
CA ASN A 512 -2.20 22.40 10.42
C ASN A 512 -0.79 21.84 10.47
N HIS A 513 -0.24 21.54 9.32
CA HIS A 513 1.04 20.83 9.24
C HIS A 513 2.19 21.63 9.89
N GLY A 514 2.05 22.97 9.93
CA GLY A 514 2.96 23.83 10.67
C GLY A 514 2.95 23.60 12.19
N GLU A 515 1.78 23.32 12.79
CA GLU A 515 1.68 23.04 14.23
C GLU A 515 2.19 21.65 14.60
N VAL A 516 1.89 20.63 13.79
CA VAL A 516 2.36 19.25 14.05
C VAL A 516 3.86 19.13 13.82
N LEU A 517 4.42 19.81 12.83
CA LEU A 517 5.87 19.89 12.64
C LEU A 517 6.53 20.77 13.69
N ALA A 518 5.89 21.84 14.16
CA ALA A 518 6.41 22.66 15.24
C ALA A 518 6.38 21.93 16.59
N GLU A 519 5.34 21.14 16.86
CA GLU A 519 5.31 20.25 18.04
C GLU A 519 6.29 19.07 17.92
N MET A 520 6.55 18.58 16.68
CA MET A 520 7.49 17.50 16.42
C MET A 520 8.92 17.96 16.08
N GLN A 521 9.10 19.22 15.64
CA GLN A 521 10.39 19.80 15.23
C GLN A 521 10.46 21.32 15.53
N PRO A 522 10.81 21.72 16.75
CA PRO A 522 10.91 23.15 17.07
C PRO A 522 12.01 23.91 16.28
N VAL A 523 12.93 23.23 15.62
CA VAL A 523 14.09 23.84 14.94
C VAL A 523 13.84 24.19 13.47
N THR A 524 13.02 23.45 12.75
CA THR A 524 12.75 23.72 11.32
C THR A 524 11.82 24.90 11.09
N ALA A 525 10.96 25.22 12.06
CA ALA A 525 10.07 26.38 12.00
C ALA A 525 10.83 27.71 12.14
N LEU A 526 11.97 27.72 12.84
CA LEU A 526 12.83 28.91 13.00
C LEU A 526 13.53 29.32 11.68
N HIS A 527 13.92 28.37 10.85
CA HIS A 527 14.54 28.69 9.56
C HIS A 527 13.57 29.23 8.51
N LEU A 528 12.32 28.76 8.48
CA LEU A 528 11.29 29.31 7.60
C LEU A 528 10.76 30.66 8.06
N GLY A 529 10.79 30.95 9.36
CA GLY A 529 10.49 32.26 9.93
C GLY A 529 11.52 33.31 9.56
N ASP A 530 12.81 32.98 9.64
CA ASP A 530 13.92 33.89 9.30
C ASP A 530 13.96 34.23 7.79
N GLU A 531 13.59 33.30 6.90
CA GLU A 531 13.47 33.60 5.47
C GLU A 531 12.25 34.47 5.14
N ALA A 532 11.12 34.26 5.83
CA ALA A 532 9.93 35.11 5.68
C ALA A 532 10.15 36.52 6.22
N GLU A 533 10.88 36.69 7.34
CA GLU A 533 11.25 38.01 7.87
C GLU A 533 12.32 38.71 7.02
N ARG A 534 13.29 37.97 6.45
CA ARG A 534 14.23 38.53 5.46
C ARG A 534 13.55 38.95 4.17
N GLY A 535 12.57 38.21 3.69
CA GLY A 535 11.76 38.56 2.53
C GLY A 535 10.90 39.82 2.78
N GLN A 536 10.34 39.98 3.97
CA GLN A 536 9.59 41.20 4.37
C GLN A 536 10.50 42.39 4.62
N SER A 537 11.69 42.21 5.18
CA SER A 537 12.69 43.28 5.37
C SER A 537 13.26 43.79 4.04
N MET A 538 13.42 42.94 3.02
CA MET A 538 13.78 43.39 1.67
C MET A 538 12.61 44.08 0.95
N ALA A 539 11.37 43.70 1.19
CA ALA A 539 10.20 44.35 0.61
C ALA A 539 9.88 45.70 1.26
N SER A 540 10.20 45.90 2.56
CA SER A 540 10.03 47.19 3.25
C SER A 540 11.20 48.18 3.00
N GLY A 541 12.39 47.68 2.60
CA GLY A 541 13.52 48.54 2.26
C GLY A 541 13.45 49.20 0.88
N VAL A 542 12.53 48.84 0.02
CA VAL A 542 12.33 49.44 -1.31
C VAL A 542 11.31 50.59 -1.31
N GLY A 543 10.60 50.81 -0.18
CA GLY A 543 9.55 51.84 -0.04
C GLY A 543 9.95 53.19 0.52
N GLU A 544 11.22 53.42 1.00
CA GLU A 544 11.62 54.66 1.65
C GLU A 544 12.79 55.42 0.98
N ALA A 545 12.89 55.41 -0.34
CA ALA A 545 13.87 56.17 -1.09
C ALA A 545 13.24 57.00 -2.22
N GLU A 546 12.18 57.77 -1.91
CA GLU A 546 11.75 58.87 -2.77
C GLU A 546 11.38 60.09 -1.90
N GLY A 547 12.34 61.01 -1.81
CA GLY A 547 12.09 62.31 -1.24
C GLY A 547 13.35 63.10 -0.89
N GLY A 548 14.01 63.75 -1.88
CA GLY A 548 15.03 64.75 -1.53
C GLY A 548 16.02 65.09 -2.62
N GLY A 549 15.67 65.98 -3.53
CA GLY A 549 16.43 67.12 -4.01
C GLY A 549 17.73 67.00 -4.78
N GLY A 550 17.71 67.31 -6.06
CA GLY A 550 18.57 68.29 -6.66
C GLY A 550 19.96 67.87 -7.14
N GLY A 551 20.23 67.90 -8.47
CA GLY A 551 21.60 68.05 -8.92
C GLY A 551 21.90 67.47 -10.32
N ARG A 552 21.68 68.26 -11.36
CA ARG A 552 22.14 68.06 -12.72
C ARG A 552 23.63 67.60 -12.80
N ARG A 553 23.92 66.59 -13.59
CA ARG A 553 24.99 66.66 -14.63
C ARG A 553 24.83 65.62 -15.72
N ARG A 554 24.74 66.12 -16.93
CA ARG A 554 24.84 65.43 -18.24
C ARG A 554 26.26 64.87 -18.43
N ARG A 555 26.38 63.71 -19.06
CA ARG A 555 27.38 63.35 -20.11
C ARG A 555 26.90 62.03 -20.73
N SER A 556 26.40 62.07 -21.91
CA SER A 556 26.94 61.93 -23.28
C SER A 556 27.46 60.52 -23.62
N PHE A 557 26.71 59.93 -24.54
CA PHE A 557 27.02 58.74 -25.37
C PHE A 557 28.32 58.91 -26.17
N PRO A 558 28.88 57.83 -26.70
CA PRO A 558 28.83 57.72 -28.16
C PRO A 558 28.37 56.33 -28.68
N ASN A 559 27.62 56.44 -29.74
CA ASN A 559 27.30 55.52 -30.80
C ASN A 559 28.56 55.09 -31.56
N THR A 560 28.70 53.85 -31.98
CA THR A 560 29.31 53.49 -33.26
C THR A 560 28.58 52.36 -33.91
N ARG A 561 28.15 52.66 -35.12
CA ARG A 561 27.63 51.83 -36.20
C ARG A 561 28.75 51.01 -36.85
N GLY A 562 28.33 49.95 -37.55
CA GLY A 562 28.92 49.57 -38.84
C GLY A 562 28.92 48.05 -39.02
N GLU A 563 28.07 47.59 -39.87
CA GLU A 563 28.34 46.93 -41.17
C GLU A 563 29.03 45.55 -41.01
N GLY A 564 28.67 44.47 -41.62
CA GLY A 564 27.80 44.17 -42.77
C GLY A 564 28.17 42.78 -43.28
N VAL A 565 27.22 42.16 -43.90
CA VAL A 565 27.33 41.36 -45.16
C VAL A 565 27.80 39.90 -45.10
N ASP A 566 26.85 39.05 -45.42
CA ASP A 566 26.75 37.95 -46.40
C ASP A 566 27.50 36.61 -46.25
N ASP A 567 26.66 35.63 -46.36
CA ASP A 567 26.60 34.49 -47.31
C ASP A 567 27.37 33.18 -47.09
N ILE A 568 26.63 32.14 -47.49
CA ILE A 568 26.98 30.81 -48.08
C ILE A 568 26.82 29.63 -47.09
N GLU A 569 25.66 28.98 -47.21
CA GLU A 569 25.31 27.75 -47.97
C GLU A 569 26.15 26.48 -47.72
N LYS A 570 25.41 25.42 -47.37
CA LYS A 570 25.59 24.00 -47.71
C LYS A 570 26.77 23.21 -47.08
N SER A 571 26.39 22.29 -46.21
CA SER A 571 26.40 20.82 -46.50
C SER A 571 25.74 20.07 -45.37
#